data_ce5d25b0accc6b289a87585a54b7290c
#
_entry.id   ce5d25b0accc6b289a87585a54b7290c
#
_cell.length_a   1.000
_cell.length_b   1.000
_cell.length_c   1.000
_cell.angle_alpha   90.00
_cell.angle_beta   90.00
_cell.angle_gamma   90.00
#
_symmetry.space_group_name_H-M   'P 1'
#
loop_
_entity.id
_entity.type
_entity.pdbx_description
1 polymer ?
#
loop_
_entity_poly.entity_id
_entity_poly.type
_entity_poly.pdbx_seq_one_letter_code
_entity_poly.pdbx_strand_id
1 'polypeptide(L)'
;MQVSRHQRLNIALMDHCPLMLDGLASFMSKLSTRGKIVVRETSMREAADGAIYQQADVLIAELNGVGETAVQGREILLDLCAQIPALRVVAYTRSQSVEELSLLLSQPNISIVARDDALPLVAEFFNRVLNGERVLSPQIGACLARTSARETTVTRELTRCESDVLAFLFNGLSLREIAELQRRSIKTISAHKCSAMRKLKVSNDSELFSLHGKITRQLAGEWQRSTQR
;
A
#
# COMPACT_ATOMS: atom_id res chain seq x y z
N MET A 1 0.88 -30.68 12.21
CA MET A 1 2.00 -31.09 11.32
C MET A 1 3.22 -30.27 11.74
N GLN A 2 4.24 -30.93 12.32
CA GLN A 2 5.49 -30.28 12.70
C GLN A 2 6.25 -29.96 11.40
N VAL A 3 6.40 -28.67 11.07
CA VAL A 3 7.28 -28.22 9.99
C VAL A 3 8.70 -28.54 10.39
N SER A 4 9.35 -29.40 9.60
CA SER A 4 10.71 -29.88 9.80
C SER A 4 11.67 -28.70 9.98
N ARG A 5 12.30 -28.59 11.13
CA ARG A 5 13.17 -27.48 11.61
C ARG A 5 14.50 -27.33 10.84
N HIS A 6 14.72 -28.01 9.71
CA HIS A 6 16.03 -28.13 9.04
C HIS A 6 16.03 -27.75 7.54
N GLN A 7 14.93 -27.29 6.97
CA GLN A 7 14.92 -26.94 5.55
C GLN A 7 15.58 -25.57 5.34
N ARG A 8 16.59 -25.50 4.48
CA ARG A 8 17.16 -24.21 4.04
C ARG A 8 16.12 -23.45 3.22
N LEU A 9 15.94 -22.18 3.52
CA LEU A 9 15.02 -21.32 2.80
C LEU A 9 15.71 -20.68 1.60
N ASN A 10 15.09 -20.74 0.44
CA ASN A 10 15.50 -20.00 -0.74
C ASN A 10 15.03 -18.56 -0.64
N ILE A 11 15.95 -17.61 -0.68
CA ILE A 11 15.67 -16.18 -0.53
C ILE A 11 15.95 -15.46 -1.83
N ALA A 12 14.95 -14.74 -2.33
CA ALA A 12 15.08 -13.79 -3.41
C ALA A 12 15.22 -12.38 -2.84
N LEU A 13 16.13 -11.58 -3.41
CA LEU A 13 16.36 -10.19 -3.06
C LEU A 13 16.16 -9.32 -4.28
N MET A 14 15.48 -8.19 -4.10
CA MET A 14 15.32 -7.18 -5.11
C MET A 14 15.51 -5.78 -4.53
N ASP A 15 16.35 -4.99 -5.16
CA ASP A 15 16.53 -3.56 -4.88
C ASP A 15 17.10 -2.86 -6.10
N HIS A 16 16.52 -1.71 -6.47
CA HIS A 16 17.01 -0.92 -7.63
C HIS A 16 18.46 -0.43 -7.46
N CYS A 17 18.95 -0.34 -6.24
CA CYS A 17 20.31 0.09 -5.93
C CYS A 17 21.21 -1.15 -5.70
N PRO A 18 22.23 -1.40 -6.57
CA PRO A 18 23.12 -2.54 -6.43
C PRO A 18 23.85 -2.60 -5.09
N LEU A 19 24.23 -1.44 -4.53
CA LEU A 19 24.90 -1.37 -3.23
C LEU A 19 23.98 -1.82 -2.09
N MET A 20 22.69 -1.46 -2.16
CA MET A 20 21.70 -1.93 -1.18
C MET A 20 21.44 -3.43 -1.32
N LEU A 21 21.42 -3.93 -2.55
CA LEU A 21 21.26 -5.36 -2.82
C LEU A 21 22.43 -6.16 -2.24
N ASP A 22 23.68 -5.68 -2.39
CA ASP A 22 24.87 -6.28 -1.77
C ASP A 22 24.82 -6.18 -0.24
N GLY A 23 24.41 -5.03 0.28
CA GLY A 23 24.20 -4.82 1.72
C GLY A 23 23.18 -5.78 2.31
N LEU A 24 22.01 -5.93 1.66
CA LEU A 24 20.96 -6.89 2.05
C LEU A 24 21.50 -8.33 2.01
N ALA A 25 22.21 -8.71 0.94
CA ALA A 25 22.77 -10.05 0.83
C ALA A 25 23.76 -10.34 1.96
N SER A 26 24.67 -9.42 2.25
CA SER A 26 25.62 -9.52 3.37
C SER A 26 24.89 -9.58 4.72
N PHE A 27 23.86 -8.76 4.91
CA PHE A 27 23.07 -8.71 6.12
C PHE A 27 22.32 -10.03 6.35
N MET A 28 21.65 -10.55 5.34
CA MET A 28 20.92 -11.81 5.40
C MET A 28 21.83 -13.01 5.69
N SER A 29 23.04 -13.03 5.11
CA SER A 29 24.02 -14.08 5.38
C SER A 29 24.50 -14.11 6.83
N LYS A 30 24.53 -12.95 7.50
CA LYS A 30 24.87 -12.86 8.94
C LYS A 30 23.69 -13.14 9.84
N LEU A 31 22.48 -12.81 9.38
CA LEU A 31 21.26 -12.93 10.15
C LEU A 31 20.82 -14.39 10.33
N SER A 32 20.96 -15.21 9.30
CA SER A 32 20.47 -16.57 9.31
C SER A 32 21.33 -17.54 8.49
N THR A 33 21.80 -18.60 9.14
CA THR A 33 22.47 -19.73 8.47
C THR A 33 21.48 -20.63 7.70
N ARG A 34 20.18 -20.41 7.87
CA ARG A 34 19.11 -21.18 7.20
C ARG A 34 18.75 -20.63 5.83
N GLY A 35 19.08 -19.38 5.54
CA GLY A 35 18.75 -18.75 4.28
C GLY A 35 19.84 -18.97 3.23
N LYS A 36 19.46 -19.36 2.01
CA LYS A 36 20.31 -19.33 0.83
C LYS A 36 19.75 -18.28 -0.13
N ILE A 37 20.56 -17.27 -0.47
CA ILE A 37 20.17 -16.30 -1.49
C ILE A 37 20.30 -16.98 -2.86
N VAL A 38 19.18 -17.07 -3.57
CA VAL A 38 19.08 -17.75 -4.87
C VAL A 38 18.79 -16.77 -6.01
N VAL A 39 18.26 -15.58 -5.70
CA VAL A 39 17.95 -14.51 -6.66
C VAL A 39 18.48 -13.19 -6.11
N ARG A 40 19.07 -12.36 -7.00
CA ARG A 40 19.53 -11.00 -6.70
C ARG A 40 19.33 -10.16 -7.96
N GLU A 41 18.27 -9.36 -7.97
CA GLU A 41 17.89 -8.61 -9.15
C GLU A 41 17.62 -7.14 -8.81
N THR A 42 17.76 -6.28 -9.79
CA THR A 42 17.50 -4.84 -9.65
C THR A 42 16.16 -4.42 -10.22
N SER A 43 15.44 -5.32 -10.87
CA SER A 43 14.10 -5.15 -11.43
C SER A 43 13.13 -6.09 -10.72
N MET A 44 11.91 -5.63 -10.45
CA MET A 44 10.88 -6.45 -9.81
C MET A 44 10.45 -7.61 -10.74
N ARG A 45 10.39 -7.36 -12.05
CA ARG A 45 10.04 -8.38 -13.03
C ARG A 45 11.04 -9.52 -13.03
N GLU A 46 12.33 -9.21 -13.12
CA GLU A 46 13.39 -10.23 -13.10
C GLU A 46 13.44 -10.97 -11.76
N ALA A 47 13.20 -10.25 -10.66
CA ALA A 47 13.12 -10.87 -9.33
C ALA A 47 11.91 -11.81 -9.19
N ALA A 48 10.77 -11.46 -9.76
CA ALA A 48 9.57 -12.30 -9.77
C ALA A 48 9.80 -13.58 -10.60
N ASP A 49 10.32 -13.44 -11.82
CA ASP A 49 10.65 -14.58 -12.69
C ASP A 49 11.69 -15.49 -12.02
N GLY A 50 12.73 -14.90 -11.43
CA GLY A 50 13.75 -15.63 -10.68
C GLY A 50 13.19 -16.33 -9.44
N ALA A 51 12.27 -15.69 -8.71
CA ALA A 51 11.63 -16.27 -7.53
C ALA A 51 10.79 -17.52 -7.90
N ILE A 52 10.06 -17.47 -9.02
CA ILE A 52 9.31 -18.60 -9.54
C ILE A 52 10.28 -19.73 -9.94
N TYR A 53 11.29 -19.41 -10.78
CA TYR A 53 12.23 -20.40 -11.31
C TYR A 53 13.06 -21.10 -10.20
N GLN A 54 13.52 -20.32 -9.21
CA GLN A 54 14.36 -20.83 -8.10
C GLN A 54 13.53 -21.34 -6.92
N GLN A 55 12.21 -21.36 -7.03
CA GLN A 55 11.29 -21.78 -5.97
C GLN A 55 11.61 -21.07 -4.64
N ALA A 56 11.61 -19.73 -4.67
CA ALA A 56 11.90 -18.94 -3.49
C ALA A 56 10.84 -19.13 -2.41
N ASP A 57 11.28 -19.27 -1.16
CA ASP A 57 10.41 -19.31 0.01
C ASP A 57 10.12 -17.92 0.55
N VAL A 58 11.05 -16.99 0.35
CA VAL A 58 10.98 -15.60 0.82
C VAL A 58 11.48 -14.66 -0.29
N LEU A 59 10.75 -13.58 -0.52
CA LEU A 59 11.19 -12.44 -1.35
C LEU A 59 11.28 -11.19 -0.46
N ILE A 60 12.43 -10.54 -0.44
CA ILE A 60 12.63 -9.22 0.18
C ILE A 60 12.85 -8.22 -0.94
N ALA A 61 11.95 -7.27 -1.08
CA ALA A 61 11.94 -6.37 -2.24
C ALA A 61 11.59 -4.93 -1.88
N GLU A 62 12.25 -3.98 -2.57
CA GLU A 62 11.78 -2.61 -2.71
C GLU A 62 10.70 -2.56 -3.81
N LEU A 63 9.80 -1.57 -3.75
CA LEU A 63 8.73 -1.46 -4.74
C LEU A 63 9.20 -0.87 -6.07
N ASN A 64 10.26 -0.04 -6.04
CA ASN A 64 10.84 0.57 -7.23
C ASN A 64 11.96 -0.30 -7.80
N GLY A 65 11.80 -0.81 -9.01
CA GLY A 65 12.85 -1.50 -9.76
C GLY A 65 13.53 -0.59 -10.78
N VAL A 66 14.64 -1.04 -11.35
CA VAL A 66 15.29 -0.36 -12.48
C VAL A 66 14.35 -0.42 -13.69
N GLY A 67 14.00 0.77 -14.22
CA GLY A 67 13.06 0.89 -15.33
C GLY A 67 11.59 0.68 -14.97
N GLU A 68 11.26 0.57 -13.68
CA GLU A 68 9.92 0.33 -13.17
C GLU A 68 9.52 1.42 -12.18
N THR A 69 8.26 1.83 -12.21
CA THR A 69 7.67 2.69 -11.19
C THR A 69 7.23 1.86 -9.98
N ALA A 70 7.03 2.49 -8.81
CA ALA A 70 6.48 1.81 -7.63
C ALA A 70 5.12 1.16 -7.89
N VAL A 71 4.30 1.75 -8.76
CA VAL A 71 3.00 1.19 -9.17
C VAL A 71 3.19 -0.13 -9.92
N GLN A 72 4.09 -0.13 -10.93
CA GLN A 72 4.38 -1.33 -11.70
C GLN A 72 5.01 -2.43 -10.85
N GLY A 73 5.99 -2.09 -10.01
CA GLY A 73 6.61 -3.05 -9.10
C GLY A 73 5.61 -3.65 -8.11
N ARG A 74 4.69 -2.84 -7.58
CA ARG A 74 3.59 -3.32 -6.73
C ARG A 74 2.66 -4.28 -7.49
N GLU A 75 2.25 -3.95 -8.71
CA GLU A 75 1.38 -4.82 -9.53
C GLU A 75 2.04 -6.17 -9.77
N ILE A 76 3.29 -6.19 -10.20
CA ILE A 76 4.06 -7.42 -10.39
C ILE A 76 4.14 -8.23 -9.08
N LEU A 77 4.36 -7.55 -7.95
CA LEU A 77 4.45 -8.21 -6.64
C LEU A 77 3.11 -8.83 -6.21
N LEU A 78 1.98 -8.14 -6.45
CA LEU A 78 0.66 -8.65 -6.15
C LEU A 78 0.30 -9.85 -7.03
N ASP A 79 0.64 -9.81 -8.31
CA ASP A 79 0.46 -10.94 -9.24
C ASP A 79 1.30 -12.14 -8.81
N LEU A 80 2.53 -11.93 -8.41
CA LEU A 80 3.41 -12.99 -7.88
C LEU A 80 2.82 -13.62 -6.60
N CYS A 81 2.28 -12.81 -5.70
CA CYS A 81 1.62 -13.31 -4.48
C CYS A 81 0.38 -14.16 -4.79
N ALA A 82 -0.37 -13.81 -5.83
CA ALA A 82 -1.52 -14.59 -6.29
C ALA A 82 -1.09 -15.92 -6.93
N GLN A 83 0.03 -15.93 -7.66
CA GLN A 83 0.57 -17.13 -8.30
C GLN A 83 1.20 -18.10 -7.29
N ILE A 84 1.88 -17.56 -6.26
CA ILE A 84 2.57 -18.36 -5.24
C ILE A 84 2.10 -17.94 -3.83
N PRO A 85 0.94 -18.41 -3.37
CA PRO A 85 0.40 -18.04 -2.05
C PRO A 85 1.30 -18.45 -0.87
N ALA A 86 2.19 -19.42 -1.06
CA ALA A 86 3.14 -19.89 -0.05
C ALA A 86 4.38 -18.99 0.07
N LEU A 87 4.65 -18.12 -0.92
CA LEU A 87 5.77 -17.20 -0.91
C LEU A 87 5.55 -16.15 0.19
N ARG A 88 6.51 -16.02 1.08
CA ARG A 88 6.54 -14.95 2.08
C ARG A 88 7.23 -13.73 1.49
N VAL A 89 6.55 -12.60 1.50
CA VAL A 89 7.07 -11.37 0.92
C VAL A 89 7.32 -10.34 2.01
N VAL A 90 8.45 -9.68 1.93
CA VAL A 90 8.78 -8.47 2.69
C VAL A 90 8.90 -7.31 1.73
N ALA A 91 7.91 -6.41 1.73
CA ALA A 91 8.06 -5.09 1.12
C ALA A 91 8.95 -4.24 2.04
N TYR A 92 10.23 -4.11 1.69
CA TYR A 92 11.23 -3.34 2.42
C TYR A 92 11.35 -1.97 1.78
N THR A 93 10.53 -1.01 2.23
CA THR A 93 10.27 0.21 1.48
C THR A 93 10.34 1.49 2.32
N ARG A 94 10.55 2.63 1.66
CA ARG A 94 10.38 3.98 2.22
C ARG A 94 9.01 4.57 1.91
N SER A 95 8.14 3.84 1.22
CA SER A 95 6.82 4.36 0.88
C SER A 95 6.03 4.74 2.13
N GLN A 96 5.44 5.94 2.08
CA GLN A 96 4.49 6.45 3.06
C GLN A 96 3.09 6.61 2.45
N SER A 97 2.88 6.14 1.22
CA SER A 97 1.59 6.15 0.58
C SER A 97 0.65 5.14 1.25
N VAL A 98 -0.33 5.65 1.96
CA VAL A 98 -1.32 4.80 2.66
C VAL A 98 -2.10 3.93 1.68
N GLU A 99 -2.37 4.44 0.48
CA GLU A 99 -3.04 3.66 -0.57
C GLU A 99 -2.19 2.47 -0.99
N GLU A 100 -0.92 2.69 -1.28
CA GLU A 100 0.03 1.65 -1.65
C GLU A 100 0.20 0.62 -0.53
N LEU A 101 0.45 1.09 0.71
CA LEU A 101 0.60 0.23 1.88
C LEU A 101 -0.66 -0.59 2.17
N SER A 102 -1.86 -0.01 2.00
CA SER A 102 -3.13 -0.70 2.21
C SER A 102 -3.37 -1.80 1.18
N LEU A 103 -2.99 -1.55 -0.09
CA LEU A 103 -3.07 -2.56 -1.14
C LEU A 103 -2.13 -3.74 -0.86
N LEU A 104 -0.90 -3.48 -0.43
CA LEU A 104 0.03 -4.54 -0.03
C LEU A 104 -0.49 -5.34 1.16
N LEU A 105 -1.08 -4.66 2.17
CA LEU A 105 -1.63 -5.31 3.35
C LEU A 105 -2.87 -6.17 3.07
N SER A 106 -3.55 -5.97 1.94
CA SER A 106 -4.65 -6.83 1.51
C SER A 106 -4.21 -8.27 1.24
N GLN A 107 -2.91 -8.48 0.96
CA GLN A 107 -2.35 -9.81 0.75
C GLN A 107 -1.88 -10.43 2.09
N PRO A 108 -2.30 -11.66 2.41
CA PRO A 108 -1.99 -12.29 3.70
C PRO A 108 -0.51 -12.67 3.86
N ASN A 109 0.22 -12.85 2.75
CA ASN A 109 1.60 -13.28 2.71
C ASN A 109 2.61 -12.12 2.60
N ILE A 110 2.16 -10.85 2.60
CA ILE A 110 3.02 -9.68 2.58
C ILE A 110 3.23 -9.12 3.99
N SER A 111 4.49 -8.99 4.37
CA SER A 111 4.97 -8.18 5.50
C SER A 111 5.49 -6.85 4.98
N ILE A 112 5.38 -5.77 5.76
CA ILE A 112 5.91 -4.46 5.36
C ILE A 112 6.87 -3.96 6.44
N VAL A 113 8.10 -3.68 6.05
CA VAL A 113 9.16 -3.18 6.93
C VAL A 113 9.67 -1.85 6.37
N ALA A 114 9.72 -0.83 7.21
CA ALA A 114 10.24 0.47 6.83
C ALA A 114 11.77 0.42 6.71
N ARG A 115 12.32 1.03 5.65
CA ARG A 115 13.79 1.11 5.45
C ARG A 115 14.50 2.01 6.46
N ASP A 116 13.75 2.90 7.07
CA ASP A 116 14.27 3.85 8.05
C ASP A 116 14.18 3.31 9.50
N ASP A 117 13.72 2.07 9.68
CA ASP A 117 13.78 1.40 10.97
C ASP A 117 15.25 1.10 11.37
N ALA A 118 15.54 1.13 12.67
CA ALA A 118 16.88 0.80 13.17
C ALA A 118 17.27 -0.64 12.80
N LEU A 119 18.52 -0.84 12.39
CA LEU A 119 19.00 -2.12 11.88
C LEU A 119 18.74 -3.33 12.81
N PRO A 120 18.86 -3.21 14.16
CA PRO A 120 18.50 -4.31 15.05
C PRO A 120 17.01 -4.71 14.95
N LEU A 121 16.12 -3.73 14.75
CA LEU A 121 14.68 -3.96 14.59
C LEU A 121 14.37 -4.61 13.24
N VAL A 122 15.05 -4.17 12.17
CA VAL A 122 14.96 -4.81 10.84
C VAL A 122 15.41 -6.26 10.93
N ALA A 123 16.50 -6.55 11.67
CA ALA A 123 16.99 -7.90 11.92
C ALA A 123 15.94 -8.77 12.60
N GLU A 124 15.29 -8.25 13.64
CA GLU A 124 14.22 -8.94 14.34
C GLU A 124 13.05 -9.27 13.38
N PHE A 125 12.60 -8.29 12.62
CA PHE A 125 11.49 -8.48 11.69
C PHE A 125 11.79 -9.49 10.60
N PHE A 126 12.99 -9.45 10.02
CA PHE A 126 13.39 -10.43 9.02
C PHE A 126 13.45 -11.84 9.61
N ASN A 127 14.00 -11.99 10.82
CA ASN A 127 14.00 -13.28 11.52
C ASN A 127 12.57 -13.81 11.74
N ARG A 128 11.63 -12.97 12.14
CA ARG A 128 10.23 -13.34 12.32
C ARG A 128 9.59 -13.81 11.01
N VAL A 129 9.85 -13.12 9.90
CA VAL A 129 9.37 -13.54 8.58
C VAL A 129 10.01 -14.86 8.14
N LEU A 130 11.31 -15.05 8.38
CA LEU A 130 11.97 -16.33 8.11
C LEU A 130 11.38 -17.49 8.92
N ASN A 131 10.82 -17.20 10.10
CA ASN A 131 10.09 -18.17 10.92
C ASN A 131 8.61 -18.35 10.55
N GLY A 132 8.13 -17.64 9.50
CA GLY A 132 6.77 -17.75 8.99
C GLY A 132 5.77 -16.77 9.60
N GLU A 133 6.23 -15.79 10.38
CA GLU A 133 5.37 -14.75 10.90
C GLU A 133 5.15 -13.64 9.87
N ARG A 134 3.96 -13.05 9.89
CA ARG A 134 3.67 -11.81 9.18
C ARG A 134 4.01 -10.61 10.07
N VAL A 135 4.70 -9.62 9.51
CA VAL A 135 5.20 -8.47 10.25
C VAL A 135 4.73 -7.16 9.61
N LEU A 136 4.40 -6.21 10.46
CA LEU A 136 4.19 -4.81 10.11
C LEU A 136 5.06 -3.95 11.02
N SER A 137 6.02 -3.22 10.48
CA SER A 137 6.89 -2.41 11.32
C SER A 137 6.14 -1.24 11.97
N PRO A 138 6.56 -0.81 13.17
CA PRO A 138 5.86 0.25 13.92
C PRO A 138 5.76 1.56 13.15
N GLN A 139 6.77 1.93 12.35
CA GLN A 139 6.72 3.14 11.54
C GLN A 139 5.61 3.08 10.49
N ILE A 140 5.45 1.95 9.82
CA ILE A 140 4.37 1.71 8.85
C ILE A 140 3.01 1.72 9.56
N GLY A 141 2.90 1.03 10.69
CA GLY A 141 1.68 1.05 11.52
C GLY A 141 1.28 2.46 11.96
N ALA A 142 2.23 3.26 12.41
CA ALA A 142 2.01 4.65 12.78
C ALA A 142 1.62 5.55 11.58
N CYS A 143 2.18 5.29 10.40
CA CYS A 143 1.80 5.99 9.16
C CYS A 143 0.33 5.73 8.81
N LEU A 144 -0.09 4.46 8.80
CA LEU A 144 -1.46 4.05 8.54
C LEU A 144 -2.45 4.62 9.56
N ALA A 145 -2.11 4.54 10.87
CA ALA A 145 -2.95 5.05 11.95
C ALA A 145 -3.15 6.57 11.89
N ARG A 146 -2.08 7.33 11.60
CA ARG A 146 -2.16 8.81 11.47
C ARG A 146 -3.07 9.23 10.33
N THR A 147 -3.06 8.51 9.23
CA THR A 147 -3.89 8.84 8.07
C THR A 147 -5.32 8.41 8.30
N SER A 148 -5.57 7.25 8.89
CA SER A 148 -6.92 6.82 9.29
C SER A 148 -7.55 7.81 10.29
N ALA A 149 -6.77 8.34 11.24
CA ALA A 149 -7.24 9.36 12.17
C ALA A 149 -7.53 10.71 11.46
N ARG A 150 -6.70 11.11 10.49
CA ARG A 150 -6.93 12.33 9.69
C ARG A 150 -8.11 12.18 8.74
N GLU A 151 -8.24 11.03 8.10
CA GLU A 151 -9.33 10.73 7.16
C GLU A 151 -10.67 10.68 7.87
N THR A 152 -10.77 10.03 9.03
CA THR A 152 -12.00 10.02 9.85
C THR A 152 -12.38 11.41 10.38
N THR A 153 -11.44 12.30 10.60
CA THR A 153 -11.73 13.67 11.05
C THR A 153 -12.23 14.53 9.88
N VAL A 154 -11.64 14.38 8.71
CA VAL A 154 -11.95 15.20 7.52
C VAL A 154 -13.32 14.85 6.94
N THR A 155 -13.68 13.57 6.87
CA THR A 155 -15.00 13.15 6.34
C THR A 155 -16.14 13.38 7.33
N ARG A 156 -15.89 13.30 8.65
CA ARG A 156 -16.88 13.69 9.68
C ARG A 156 -17.26 15.16 9.64
N GLU A 157 -16.43 16.02 9.06
CA GLU A 157 -16.73 17.45 8.92
C GLU A 157 -17.60 17.78 7.69
N LEU A 158 -17.71 16.87 6.71
CA LEU A 158 -18.58 17.08 5.56
C LEU A 158 -20.04 16.86 5.93
N THR A 159 -20.88 17.81 5.55
CA THR A 159 -22.33 17.61 5.61
C THR A 159 -22.78 16.64 4.53
N ARG A 160 -23.96 16.03 4.71
CA ARG A 160 -24.53 15.13 3.70
C ARG A 160 -24.62 15.78 2.31
N CYS A 161 -25.07 17.03 2.24
CA CYS A 161 -25.14 17.76 0.96
C CYS A 161 -23.78 17.99 0.32
N GLU A 162 -22.73 18.27 1.11
CA GLU A 162 -21.36 18.42 0.60
C GLU A 162 -20.82 17.07 0.09
N SER A 163 -21.07 15.99 0.81
CA SER A 163 -20.68 14.64 0.40
C SER A 163 -21.39 14.21 -0.90
N ASP A 164 -22.69 14.45 -1.00
CA ASP A 164 -23.47 14.14 -2.20
C ASP A 164 -22.95 14.90 -3.42
N VAL A 165 -22.66 16.20 -3.27
CA VAL A 165 -22.11 17.02 -4.36
C VAL A 165 -20.74 16.51 -4.80
N LEU A 166 -19.86 16.14 -3.87
CA LEU A 166 -18.55 15.57 -4.21
C LEU A 166 -18.70 14.21 -4.90
N ALA A 167 -19.61 13.35 -4.44
CA ALA A 167 -19.84 12.06 -5.06
C ALA A 167 -20.29 12.21 -6.53
N PHE A 168 -21.19 13.13 -6.82
CA PHE A 168 -21.62 13.40 -8.20
C PHE A 168 -20.49 13.98 -9.06
N LEU A 169 -19.69 14.92 -8.53
CA LEU A 169 -18.54 15.48 -9.23
C LEU A 169 -17.51 14.40 -9.58
N PHE A 170 -17.23 13.48 -8.63
CA PHE A 170 -16.32 12.39 -8.85
C PHE A 170 -16.83 11.34 -9.85
N ASN A 171 -18.15 11.26 -10.03
CA ASN A 171 -18.76 10.46 -11.08
C ASN A 171 -18.84 11.22 -12.44
N GLY A 172 -18.19 12.38 -12.55
CA GLY A 172 -18.05 13.11 -13.79
C GLY A 172 -19.21 14.07 -14.13
N LEU A 173 -20.18 14.28 -13.22
CA LEU A 173 -21.27 15.22 -13.44
C LEU A 173 -20.77 16.67 -13.29
N SER A 174 -21.25 17.55 -14.18
CA SER A 174 -21.02 18.99 -14.05
C SER A 174 -21.89 19.60 -12.94
N LEU A 175 -21.51 20.79 -12.44
CA LEU A 175 -22.32 21.53 -11.45
C LEU A 175 -23.75 21.81 -11.93
N ARG A 176 -23.96 21.94 -13.23
CA ARG A 176 -25.26 22.17 -13.84
C ARG A 176 -26.12 20.89 -13.76
N GLU A 177 -25.60 19.75 -14.16
CA GLU A 177 -26.29 18.46 -14.10
C GLU A 177 -26.63 18.09 -12.65
N ILE A 178 -25.73 18.36 -11.70
CA ILE A 178 -25.99 18.15 -10.28
C ILE A 178 -27.12 19.06 -9.77
N ALA A 179 -27.14 20.33 -10.23
CA ALA A 179 -28.16 21.27 -9.86
C ALA A 179 -29.54 20.82 -10.36
N GLU A 180 -29.62 20.35 -11.59
CA GLU A 180 -30.83 19.80 -12.20
C GLU A 180 -31.30 18.55 -11.46
N LEU A 181 -30.36 17.60 -11.19
CA LEU A 181 -30.66 16.35 -10.48
C LEU A 181 -31.18 16.59 -9.05
N GLN A 182 -30.57 17.52 -8.32
CA GLN A 182 -30.95 17.84 -6.94
C GLN A 182 -32.04 18.90 -6.83
N ARG A 183 -32.56 19.40 -7.96
CA ARG A 183 -33.56 20.51 -8.04
C ARG A 183 -33.13 21.73 -7.22
N ARG A 184 -31.87 22.12 -7.35
CA ARG A 184 -31.26 23.27 -6.67
C ARG A 184 -30.63 24.23 -7.67
N SER A 185 -30.29 25.43 -7.23
CA SER A 185 -29.56 26.36 -8.08
C SER A 185 -28.09 25.95 -8.23
N ILE A 186 -27.49 26.25 -9.40
CA ILE A 186 -26.05 26.05 -9.63
C ILE A 186 -25.22 26.78 -8.57
N LYS A 187 -25.69 27.97 -8.13
CA LYS A 187 -25.04 28.75 -7.06
C LYS A 187 -25.02 27.98 -5.74
N THR A 188 -26.07 27.25 -5.40
CA THR A 188 -26.17 26.41 -4.19
C THR A 188 -25.19 25.24 -4.28
N ILE A 189 -25.14 24.54 -5.41
CA ILE A 189 -24.23 23.43 -5.63
C ILE A 189 -22.77 23.89 -5.60
N SER A 190 -22.45 25.02 -6.23
CA SER A 190 -21.12 25.63 -6.18
C SER A 190 -20.73 26.01 -4.75
N ALA A 191 -21.66 26.55 -3.96
CA ALA A 191 -21.39 26.86 -2.54
C ALA A 191 -21.08 25.60 -1.72
N HIS A 192 -21.81 24.50 -1.92
CA HIS A 192 -21.50 23.22 -1.27
C HIS A 192 -20.15 22.66 -1.68
N LYS A 193 -19.80 22.72 -2.98
CA LYS A 193 -18.47 22.35 -3.48
C LYS A 193 -17.36 23.17 -2.79
N CYS A 194 -17.48 24.51 -2.80
CA CYS A 194 -16.48 25.39 -2.18
C CYS A 194 -16.35 25.15 -0.66
N SER A 195 -17.47 24.91 0.02
CA SER A 195 -17.46 24.57 1.45
C SER A 195 -16.77 23.24 1.71
N ALA A 196 -17.05 22.22 0.91
CA ALA A 196 -16.38 20.92 0.98
C ALA A 196 -14.88 21.07 0.73
N MET A 197 -14.46 21.78 -0.33
CA MET A 197 -13.06 22.03 -0.66
C MET A 197 -12.31 22.69 0.50
N ARG A 198 -12.92 23.69 1.13
CA ARG A 198 -12.33 24.36 2.30
C ARG A 198 -12.15 23.40 3.48
N LYS A 199 -13.12 22.53 3.76
CA LYS A 199 -13.04 21.51 4.83
C LYS A 199 -11.99 20.44 4.52
N LEU A 200 -11.85 20.06 3.24
CA LEU A 200 -10.83 19.15 2.73
C LEU A 200 -9.44 19.80 2.60
N LYS A 201 -9.33 21.13 2.84
CA LYS A 201 -8.10 21.91 2.71
C LYS A 201 -7.46 21.83 1.32
N VAL A 202 -8.29 21.81 0.28
CA VAL A 202 -7.87 21.84 -1.13
C VAL A 202 -8.25 23.18 -1.75
N SER A 203 -7.37 23.71 -2.61
CA SER A 203 -7.45 25.06 -3.16
C SER A 203 -8.00 25.12 -4.58
N ASN A 204 -7.96 24.01 -5.30
CA ASN A 204 -8.39 23.92 -6.70
C ASN A 204 -8.97 22.54 -7.04
N ASP A 205 -9.61 22.46 -8.21
CA ASP A 205 -10.27 21.23 -8.67
C ASP A 205 -9.27 20.10 -8.91
N SER A 206 -8.06 20.39 -9.38
CA SER A 206 -7.03 19.37 -9.60
C SER A 206 -6.65 18.69 -8.28
N GLU A 207 -6.48 19.45 -7.21
CA GLU A 207 -6.25 18.90 -5.87
C GLU A 207 -7.46 18.12 -5.36
N LEU A 208 -8.68 18.61 -5.61
CA LEU A 208 -9.90 17.91 -5.23
C LEU A 208 -9.99 16.54 -5.93
N PHE A 209 -9.76 16.50 -7.25
CA PHE A 209 -9.82 15.24 -8.00
C PHE A 209 -8.66 14.29 -7.66
N SER A 210 -7.51 14.80 -7.22
CA SER A 210 -6.43 13.93 -6.70
C SER A 210 -6.81 13.18 -5.42
N LEU A 211 -7.80 13.68 -4.67
CA LEU A 211 -8.37 13.03 -3.50
C LEU A 211 -9.50 12.04 -3.81
N HIS A 212 -9.93 11.94 -5.07
CA HIS A 212 -11.07 11.13 -5.50
C HIS A 212 -11.03 9.71 -4.94
N GLY A 213 -9.96 8.96 -5.18
CA GLY A 213 -9.83 7.58 -4.73
C GLY A 213 -9.89 7.41 -3.20
N LYS A 214 -9.52 8.43 -2.44
CA LYS A 214 -9.56 8.43 -0.97
C LYS A 214 -10.98 8.69 -0.46
N ILE A 215 -11.64 9.70 -0.99
CA ILE A 215 -12.96 10.13 -0.55
C ILE A 215 -14.06 9.13 -0.96
N THR A 216 -13.99 8.59 -2.17
CA THR A 216 -15.00 7.64 -2.68
C THR A 216 -15.07 6.36 -1.85
N ARG A 217 -13.94 5.82 -1.40
CA ARG A 217 -13.92 4.64 -0.51
C ARG A 217 -14.58 4.92 0.84
N GLN A 218 -14.43 6.12 1.39
CA GLN A 218 -15.02 6.49 2.68
C GLN A 218 -16.54 6.70 2.57
N LEU A 219 -16.98 7.39 1.52
CA LEU A 219 -18.41 7.62 1.26
C LEU A 219 -19.15 6.30 0.98
N ALA A 220 -18.54 5.36 0.25
CA ALA A 220 -19.12 4.03 0.02
C ALA A 220 -19.30 3.23 1.31
N GLY A 221 -18.35 3.32 2.26
CA GLY A 221 -18.43 2.65 3.57
C GLY A 221 -19.52 3.25 4.48
N GLU A 222 -19.86 4.52 4.34
CA GLU A 222 -20.95 5.16 5.08
C GLU A 222 -22.33 4.83 4.48
N TRP A 223 -22.42 4.71 3.17
CA TRP A 223 -23.67 4.31 2.49
C TRP A 223 -24.10 2.89 2.86
N GLN A 224 -23.18 1.94 2.91
CA GLN A 224 -23.48 0.57 3.32
C GLN A 224 -23.99 0.48 4.77
N ARG A 225 -23.51 1.34 5.65
CA ARG A 225 -23.97 1.40 7.06
C ARG A 225 -25.33 2.09 7.24
N SER A 226 -25.71 2.97 6.32
CA SER A 226 -27.00 3.68 6.36
C SER A 226 -28.17 2.89 5.78
N THR A 227 -27.90 1.86 4.96
CA THR A 227 -28.92 1.01 4.31
C THR A 227 -29.26 -0.24 5.14
N GLN A 228 -28.54 -0.45 6.26
CA GLN A 228 -28.80 -1.55 7.21
C GLN A 228 -29.48 -1.12 8.52
N ARG A 229 -30.07 0.10 8.54
CA ARG A 229 -30.92 0.55 9.66
C ARG A 229 -32.37 0.81 9.16
#